data_f2bc1a0131ae0c7220ce7d9297d759f5
#
_entry.id   f2bc1a0131ae0c7220ce7d9297d759f5
#
_cell.length_a   1.000
_cell.length_b   1.000
_cell.length_c   1.000
_cell.angle_alpha   90.00
_cell.angle_beta   90.00
_cell.angle_gamma   90.00
#
_symmetry.space_group_name_H-M   'P 1'
#
loop_
_entity.id
_entity.type
_entity.pdbx_description
1 polymer ?
#
loop_
_entity_poly.entity_id
_entity_poly.type
_entity_poly.pdbx_seq_one_letter_code
_entity_poly.pdbx_strand_id
1 'polypeptide(L)'
;AMKLNRPIKWIEDRRENFYATTQERTQVHNAEIAVSRDGRILGLKDDFLHDTGAYDPYGLTLPLNTQCHMMGPYRIDNFTSDCKVVFTNKQIATPVRGAGRPQGIFVIERLLDFAAKALDIDPVEIRRRNLLPPDAFPYDHKIIDQAFVPFVIDTGNYEPALNKAAEMIGFDHFVKEEQPRLRSEGKYVGIGITPFIETTGVGPYEGARVTVESSGKINIATGVGTQGQSHYTSFAQIAAEQLGVDVSDIHLITGDTGEFHWGTGTFASRGAVVAGNAIHAAASIVRGKILKLASKVLETPEEELELENGQVQVADLPRKSISLGELAGLANPLRGAVKPGTEPGLEATAYFGPQYGATAFGTHAMILEVDPETMMLEIKRYVAVEDCGVVLNPLVVEGQIHGGISMGIGNAYYEKLHFDENGQLLNASLADYLIPTASEMPPRIEIGHMETRSLNELGTKGVGEAGTIPVPALFAQAIENALYNRDIEILEMPLSPNRLFEILNEENSI
;
A
#
# COMPACT_ATOMS: atom_id res chain seq x y z
N ALA A 1 12.73 24.74 -20.70
CA ALA A 1 12.90 25.68 -19.60
C ALA A 1 14.36 26.11 -19.51
N MET A 2 15.31 25.22 -19.27
CA MET A 2 16.76 25.55 -19.13
C MET A 2 17.33 26.31 -20.33
N LYS A 3 17.07 25.85 -21.56
CA LYS A 3 17.60 26.48 -22.79
C LYS A 3 17.07 27.90 -23.02
N LEU A 4 15.84 28.18 -22.60
CA LEU A 4 15.18 29.47 -22.77
C LEU A 4 15.22 30.35 -21.51
N ASN A 5 15.70 29.83 -20.39
CA ASN A 5 15.74 30.45 -19.07
C ASN A 5 14.37 31.05 -18.65
N ARG A 6 13.30 30.31 -18.89
CA ARG A 6 11.91 30.68 -18.51
C ARG A 6 11.05 29.43 -18.33
N PRO A 7 9.95 29.53 -17.56
CA PRO A 7 8.94 28.47 -17.49
C PRO A 7 8.36 28.15 -18.87
N ILE A 8 8.12 26.87 -19.11
CA ILE A 8 7.48 26.36 -20.33
C ILE A 8 6.30 25.50 -19.92
N LYS A 9 5.15 25.71 -20.54
CA LYS A 9 3.98 24.86 -20.43
C LYS A 9 3.94 23.88 -21.59
N TRP A 10 3.80 22.61 -21.28
CA TRP A 10 3.50 21.56 -22.23
C TRP A 10 2.27 20.77 -21.74
N ILE A 11 1.38 20.44 -22.65
CA ILE A 11 0.19 19.61 -22.38
C ILE A 11 0.24 18.50 -23.40
N GLU A 12 0.48 17.29 -22.94
CA GLU A 12 0.42 16.11 -23.80
C GLU A 12 -1.06 15.72 -24.06
N ASP A 13 -1.33 15.15 -25.21
CA ASP A 13 -2.60 14.50 -25.48
C ASP A 13 -2.59 13.02 -25.01
N ARG A 14 -3.73 12.35 -25.08
CA ARG A 14 -3.88 10.97 -24.61
C ARG A 14 -3.00 9.99 -25.40
N ARG A 15 -2.87 10.21 -26.70
CA ARG A 15 -2.06 9.35 -27.55
C ARG A 15 -0.57 9.52 -27.27
N GLU A 16 -0.09 10.75 -27.11
CA GLU A 16 1.28 11.03 -26.68
C GLU A 16 1.58 10.36 -25.34
N ASN A 17 0.64 10.44 -24.37
CA ASN A 17 0.77 9.81 -23.07
C ASN A 17 0.99 8.29 -23.19
N PHE A 18 0.20 7.58 -23.99
CA PHE A 18 0.33 6.14 -24.19
C PHE A 18 1.66 5.73 -24.89
N TYR A 19 2.25 6.60 -25.68
CA TYR A 19 3.51 6.31 -26.36
C TYR A 19 4.75 6.72 -25.57
N ALA A 20 4.67 7.78 -24.80
CA ALA A 20 5.84 8.47 -24.27
C ALA A 20 5.99 8.43 -22.74
N THR A 21 4.95 7.99 -22.00
CA THR A 21 5.04 7.91 -20.54
C THR A 21 5.55 6.56 -20.07
N THR A 22 4.93 5.97 -19.10
CA THR A 22 5.43 4.80 -18.42
C THR A 22 4.43 3.65 -18.46
N GLN A 23 4.94 2.44 -18.30
CA GLN A 23 4.15 1.22 -18.13
C GLN A 23 4.76 0.35 -17.03
N GLU A 24 4.05 -0.70 -16.59
CA GLU A 24 4.56 -1.71 -15.68
C GLU A 24 3.82 -3.04 -15.89
N ARG A 25 4.13 -4.01 -15.09
CA ARG A 25 3.56 -5.35 -14.89
C ARG A 25 4.15 -6.44 -15.81
N THR A 26 4.93 -6.13 -16.82
CA THR A 26 5.46 -7.16 -17.73
C THR A 26 6.60 -7.94 -17.07
N GLN A 27 6.29 -9.15 -16.61
CA GLN A 27 7.25 -10.14 -16.14
C GLN A 27 6.85 -11.52 -16.66
N VAL A 28 7.84 -12.41 -16.84
CA VAL A 28 7.62 -13.81 -17.22
C VAL A 28 8.38 -14.68 -16.23
N HIS A 29 7.67 -15.49 -15.49
CA HIS A 29 8.16 -16.31 -14.41
C HIS A 29 8.19 -17.80 -14.78
N ASN A 30 9.26 -18.49 -14.39
CA ASN A 30 9.36 -19.94 -14.39
C ASN A 30 9.59 -20.39 -12.95
N ALA A 31 8.49 -20.64 -12.25
CA ALA A 31 8.49 -20.85 -10.82
C ALA A 31 8.14 -22.28 -10.44
N GLU A 32 8.80 -22.78 -9.40
CA GLU A 32 8.61 -24.13 -8.87
C GLU A 32 8.45 -24.08 -7.35
N ILE A 33 7.48 -24.81 -6.81
CA ILE A 33 7.30 -24.99 -5.37
C ILE A 33 7.49 -26.46 -4.99
N ALA A 34 8.26 -26.71 -3.95
CA ALA A 34 8.36 -28.02 -3.32
C ALA A 34 7.52 -28.01 -2.04
N VAL A 35 6.61 -28.97 -1.93
CA VAL A 35 5.73 -29.14 -0.76
C VAL A 35 5.79 -30.56 -0.22
N SER A 36 5.68 -30.71 1.09
CA SER A 36 5.50 -32.01 1.73
C SER A 36 4.07 -32.53 1.53
N ARG A 37 3.85 -33.82 1.80
CA ARG A 37 2.51 -34.46 1.66
C ARG A 37 1.45 -33.82 2.56
N ASP A 38 1.83 -33.20 3.65
CA ASP A 38 0.95 -32.45 4.54
C ASP A 38 0.81 -30.97 4.15
N GLY A 39 1.32 -30.56 2.98
CA GLY A 39 1.17 -29.23 2.42
C GLY A 39 2.11 -28.16 2.99
N ARG A 40 3.20 -28.53 3.69
CA ARG A 40 4.23 -27.58 4.13
C ARG A 40 5.15 -27.22 2.98
N ILE A 41 5.45 -25.93 2.82
CA ILE A 41 6.41 -25.44 1.83
C ILE A 41 7.81 -25.85 2.27
N LEU A 42 8.52 -26.59 1.41
CA LEU A 42 9.91 -27.00 1.61
C LEU A 42 10.89 -26.08 0.88
N GLY A 43 10.47 -25.48 -0.22
CA GLY A 43 11.28 -24.55 -0.98
C GLY A 43 10.52 -23.91 -2.13
N LEU A 44 11.00 -22.77 -2.56
CA LEU A 44 10.50 -21.99 -3.70
C LEU A 44 11.67 -21.60 -4.60
N LYS A 45 11.53 -21.85 -5.88
CA LYS A 45 12.47 -21.42 -6.91
C LYS A 45 11.75 -20.61 -7.97
N ASP A 46 12.37 -19.53 -8.46
CA ASP A 46 11.84 -18.75 -9.55
C ASP A 46 12.97 -18.18 -10.42
N ASP A 47 12.86 -18.39 -11.72
CA ASP A 47 13.71 -17.77 -12.74
C ASP A 47 12.84 -16.87 -13.60
N PHE A 48 13.07 -15.54 -13.61
CA PHE A 48 12.14 -14.65 -14.31
C PHE A 48 12.82 -13.57 -15.16
N LEU A 49 12.06 -13.11 -16.14
CA LEU A 49 12.40 -11.97 -16.97
C LEU A 49 11.59 -10.75 -16.52
N HIS A 50 12.25 -9.61 -16.38
CA HIS A 50 11.61 -8.32 -16.15
C HIS A 50 11.85 -7.40 -17.35
N ASP A 51 10.76 -6.94 -17.97
CA ASP A 51 10.80 -5.98 -19.08
C ASP A 51 10.91 -4.55 -18.54
N THR A 52 12.05 -3.91 -18.72
CA THR A 52 12.29 -2.52 -18.29
C THR A 52 11.90 -1.48 -19.34
N GLY A 53 11.48 -1.91 -20.55
CA GLY A 53 11.20 -1.01 -21.66
C GLY A 53 12.48 -0.51 -22.34
N ALA A 54 12.39 0.63 -23.02
CA ALA A 54 13.50 1.18 -23.81
C ALA A 54 14.59 1.86 -22.97
N TYR A 55 14.27 2.26 -21.75
CA TYR A 55 15.19 2.90 -20.80
C TYR A 55 14.96 2.34 -19.41
N ASP A 56 15.96 2.39 -18.55
CA ASP A 56 15.89 1.87 -17.19
C ASP A 56 16.21 2.97 -16.14
N PRO A 57 15.23 3.80 -15.78
CA PRO A 57 15.44 4.87 -14.78
C PRO A 57 15.43 4.37 -13.34
N TYR A 58 14.93 3.15 -13.07
CA TYR A 58 14.73 2.62 -11.71
C TYR A 58 15.61 1.41 -11.37
N GLY A 59 16.40 0.91 -12.35
CA GLY A 59 17.31 -0.20 -12.13
C GLY A 59 16.60 -1.46 -11.62
N LEU A 60 17.11 -2.01 -10.54
CA LEU A 60 16.59 -3.24 -9.94
C LEU A 60 15.43 -3.05 -8.98
N THR A 61 14.86 -1.85 -8.84
CA THR A 61 13.81 -1.57 -7.86
C THR A 61 12.59 -2.49 -8.01
N LEU A 62 12.06 -2.60 -9.22
CA LEU A 62 10.87 -3.43 -9.48
C LEU A 62 11.14 -4.93 -9.33
N PRO A 63 12.18 -5.51 -9.96
CA PRO A 63 12.43 -6.94 -9.82
C PRO A 63 12.80 -7.35 -8.39
N LEU A 64 13.59 -6.56 -7.66
CA LEU A 64 13.86 -6.84 -6.24
C LEU A 64 12.60 -6.79 -5.39
N ASN A 65 11.70 -5.85 -5.68
CA ASN A 65 10.43 -5.77 -4.97
C ASN A 65 9.51 -6.96 -5.27
N THR A 66 9.54 -7.50 -6.48
CA THR A 66 8.89 -8.77 -6.83
C THR A 66 9.48 -9.91 -6.03
N GLN A 67 10.81 -10.07 -6.05
CA GLN A 67 11.51 -11.16 -5.37
C GLN A 67 11.23 -11.19 -3.86
N CYS A 68 11.34 -10.05 -3.18
CA CYS A 68 11.18 -10.04 -1.74
C CYS A 68 9.72 -10.23 -1.27
N HIS A 69 8.74 -9.89 -2.11
CA HIS A 69 7.32 -10.12 -1.79
C HIS A 69 6.78 -11.46 -2.31
N MET A 70 7.54 -12.18 -3.14
CA MET A 70 7.16 -13.51 -3.64
C MET A 70 7.01 -14.54 -2.52
N MET A 71 7.72 -14.39 -1.42
CA MET A 71 7.53 -15.28 -0.27
C MET A 71 6.21 -15.01 0.49
N GLY A 72 5.55 -13.89 0.23
CA GLY A 72 4.28 -13.55 0.85
C GLY A 72 4.34 -13.56 2.39
N PRO A 73 3.23 -13.88 3.06
CA PRO A 73 3.16 -14.03 4.52
C PRO A 73 3.67 -15.39 5.01
N TYR A 74 4.34 -16.17 4.16
CA TYR A 74 4.63 -17.59 4.41
C TYR A 74 6.04 -17.81 4.93
N ARG A 75 6.21 -18.91 5.68
CA ARG A 75 7.51 -19.42 6.08
C ARG A 75 8.11 -20.23 4.95
N ILE A 76 9.15 -19.73 4.33
CA ILE A 76 9.89 -20.37 3.25
C ILE A 76 11.36 -20.39 3.62
N ASP A 77 11.85 -21.55 4.07
CA ASP A 77 13.23 -21.68 4.56
C ASP A 77 14.25 -21.84 3.42
N ASN A 78 13.81 -22.26 2.22
CA ASN A 78 14.67 -22.41 1.05
C ASN A 78 14.06 -21.62 -0.11
N PHE A 79 14.71 -20.50 -0.46
CA PHE A 79 14.30 -19.65 -1.55
C PHE A 79 15.45 -19.36 -2.50
N THR A 80 15.19 -19.50 -3.78
CA THR A 80 16.12 -19.11 -4.85
C THR A 80 15.34 -18.37 -5.93
N SER A 81 15.81 -17.20 -6.31
CA SER A 81 15.23 -16.44 -7.42
C SER A 81 16.35 -15.79 -8.26
N ASP A 82 16.29 -15.97 -9.56
CA ASP A 82 17.19 -15.34 -10.53
C ASP A 82 16.38 -14.45 -11.48
N CYS A 83 16.78 -13.19 -11.61
CA CYS A 83 16.11 -12.22 -12.45
C CYS A 83 17.02 -11.73 -13.58
N LYS A 84 16.49 -11.74 -14.81
CA LYS A 84 17.10 -11.07 -15.94
C LYS A 84 16.28 -9.85 -16.33
N VAL A 85 16.84 -8.65 -16.16
CA VAL A 85 16.25 -7.41 -16.64
C VAL A 85 16.59 -7.25 -18.11
N VAL A 86 15.57 -7.08 -18.95
CA VAL A 86 15.71 -7.01 -20.40
C VAL A 86 15.15 -5.69 -20.93
N PHE A 87 15.86 -5.11 -21.90
CA PHE A 87 15.40 -3.94 -22.65
C PHE A 87 14.48 -4.38 -23.79
N THR A 88 13.42 -3.61 -24.01
CA THR A 88 12.51 -3.78 -25.15
C THR A 88 12.22 -2.42 -25.79
N ASN A 89 11.49 -2.41 -26.90
CA ASN A 89 11.09 -1.17 -27.59
C ASN A 89 9.79 -0.56 -27.04
N LYS A 90 9.37 -1.00 -25.86
CA LYS A 90 8.18 -0.45 -25.18
C LYS A 90 8.51 0.82 -24.39
N GLN A 91 7.48 1.46 -23.85
CA GLN A 91 7.62 2.53 -22.88
C GLN A 91 8.44 2.03 -21.68
N ILE A 92 9.07 2.97 -20.98
CA ILE A 92 9.86 2.64 -19.78
C ILE A 92 8.99 2.03 -18.68
N ALA A 93 9.50 1.00 -18.03
CA ALA A 93 8.84 0.45 -16.84
C ALA A 93 9.19 1.31 -15.62
N THR A 94 8.15 1.74 -14.92
CA THR A 94 8.29 2.48 -13.66
C THR A 94 7.31 1.93 -12.62
N PRO A 95 7.55 2.18 -11.32
CA PRO A 95 6.63 1.72 -10.30
C PRO A 95 5.21 2.26 -10.52
N VAL A 96 4.26 1.35 -10.74
CA VAL A 96 2.83 1.59 -10.69
C VAL A 96 2.32 1.02 -9.37
N ARG A 97 1.25 1.56 -8.80
CA ARG A 97 0.67 1.17 -7.50
C ARG A 97 0.75 -0.34 -7.26
N GLY A 98 1.48 -0.76 -6.21
CA GLY A 98 1.84 -2.15 -5.96
C GLY A 98 3.29 -2.51 -6.32
N ALA A 99 3.85 -1.96 -7.44
CA ALA A 99 5.27 -1.94 -7.78
C ALA A 99 5.99 -3.29 -7.62
N GLY A 100 5.63 -4.31 -8.43
CA GLY A 100 6.23 -5.65 -8.37
C GLY A 100 5.61 -6.60 -7.34
N ARG A 101 4.96 -6.08 -6.29
CA ARG A 101 4.27 -6.91 -5.27
C ARG A 101 3.12 -7.73 -5.85
N PRO A 102 2.25 -7.18 -6.72
CA PRO A 102 1.20 -7.99 -7.34
C PRO A 102 1.73 -9.19 -8.12
N GLN A 103 2.87 -9.02 -8.80
CA GLN A 103 3.52 -10.10 -9.53
C GLN A 103 4.05 -11.18 -8.57
N GLY A 104 4.79 -10.78 -7.53
CA GLY A 104 5.32 -11.72 -6.53
C GLY A 104 4.21 -12.51 -5.82
N ILE A 105 3.15 -11.83 -5.39
CA ILE A 105 1.99 -12.48 -4.75
C ILE A 105 1.24 -13.36 -5.75
N PHE A 106 1.09 -12.96 -7.01
CA PHE A 106 0.51 -13.82 -8.03
C PHE A 106 1.25 -15.14 -8.15
N VAL A 107 2.58 -15.11 -8.23
CA VAL A 107 3.39 -16.33 -8.38
C VAL A 107 3.19 -17.29 -7.20
N ILE A 108 3.38 -16.84 -5.97
CA ILE A 108 3.27 -17.74 -4.81
C ILE A 108 1.86 -18.25 -4.61
N GLU A 109 0.86 -17.43 -4.80
CA GLU A 109 -0.53 -17.80 -4.61
C GLU A 109 -1.00 -18.80 -5.65
N ARG A 110 -0.58 -18.65 -6.93
CA ARG A 110 -0.86 -19.66 -7.97
C ARG A 110 -0.17 -20.99 -7.68
N LEU A 111 1.08 -20.97 -7.24
CA LEU A 111 1.80 -22.18 -6.85
C LEU A 111 1.13 -22.91 -5.67
N LEU A 112 0.60 -22.18 -4.70
CA LEU A 112 -0.15 -22.76 -3.58
C LEU A 112 -1.49 -23.36 -4.03
N ASP A 113 -2.17 -22.75 -5.01
CA ASP A 113 -3.40 -23.32 -5.58
C ASP A 113 -3.13 -24.64 -6.28
N PHE A 114 -2.06 -24.72 -7.09
CA PHE A 114 -1.66 -25.98 -7.72
C PHE A 114 -1.24 -27.04 -6.71
N ALA A 115 -0.51 -26.65 -5.66
CA ALA A 115 -0.17 -27.56 -4.57
C ALA A 115 -1.40 -28.07 -3.82
N ALA A 116 -2.37 -27.19 -3.54
CA ALA A 116 -3.64 -27.54 -2.89
C ALA A 116 -4.43 -28.55 -3.73
N LYS A 117 -4.57 -28.28 -5.06
CA LYS A 117 -5.23 -29.19 -6.02
C LYS A 117 -4.52 -30.55 -6.08
N ALA A 118 -3.19 -30.55 -6.18
CA ALA A 118 -2.39 -31.78 -6.31
C ALA A 118 -2.41 -32.67 -5.05
N LEU A 119 -2.56 -32.06 -3.87
CA LEU A 119 -2.57 -32.76 -2.58
C LEU A 119 -3.97 -33.02 -2.03
N ASP A 120 -5.02 -32.52 -2.70
CA ASP A 120 -6.41 -32.57 -2.23
C ASP A 120 -6.56 -31.89 -0.83
N ILE A 121 -5.91 -30.74 -0.66
CA ILE A 121 -5.97 -29.93 0.55
C ILE A 121 -6.81 -28.68 0.26
N ASP A 122 -7.65 -28.29 1.22
CA ASP A 122 -8.42 -27.05 1.15
C ASP A 122 -7.52 -25.83 0.92
N PRO A 123 -7.85 -24.91 -0.03
CA PRO A 123 -7.02 -23.75 -0.36
C PRO A 123 -6.76 -22.80 0.82
N VAL A 124 -7.69 -22.66 1.74
CA VAL A 124 -7.50 -21.86 2.96
C VAL A 124 -6.57 -22.57 3.92
N GLU A 125 -6.73 -23.91 4.02
CA GLU A 125 -5.95 -24.71 4.96
C GLU A 125 -4.47 -24.83 4.55
N ILE A 126 -4.14 -24.98 3.26
CA ILE A 126 -2.74 -25.01 2.83
C ILE A 126 -2.03 -23.69 3.13
N ARG A 127 -2.73 -22.56 2.99
CA ARG A 127 -2.21 -21.24 3.35
C ARG A 127 -1.99 -21.14 4.85
N ARG A 128 -2.99 -21.51 5.66
CA ARG A 128 -2.91 -21.49 7.14
C ARG A 128 -1.70 -22.25 7.67
N ARG A 129 -1.42 -23.43 7.11
CA ARG A 129 -0.28 -24.28 7.52
C ARG A 129 1.08 -23.60 7.35
N ASN A 130 1.18 -22.66 6.42
CA ASN A 130 2.44 -22.06 6.01
C ASN A 130 2.63 -20.62 6.49
N LEU A 131 1.62 -19.99 7.11
CA LEU A 131 1.74 -18.63 7.62
C LEU A 131 2.82 -18.50 8.68
N LEU A 132 3.56 -17.38 8.68
CA LEU A 132 4.46 -17.01 9.77
C LEU A 132 3.64 -16.75 11.04
N PRO A 133 4.00 -17.37 12.16
CA PRO A 133 3.30 -17.15 13.43
C PRO A 133 3.70 -15.80 14.06
N PRO A 134 2.85 -15.23 14.96
CA PRO A 134 3.07 -13.90 15.54
C PRO A 134 4.37 -13.76 16.35
N ASP A 135 4.90 -14.82 16.89
CA ASP A 135 6.14 -14.86 17.66
C ASP A 135 7.43 -14.95 16.82
N ALA A 136 7.28 -15.02 15.47
CA ALA A 136 8.43 -15.04 14.57
C ALA A 136 9.05 -13.64 14.35
N PHE A 137 8.34 -12.56 14.64
CA PHE A 137 8.75 -11.20 14.30
C PHE A 137 9.67 -10.53 15.33
N PRO A 138 10.60 -9.65 14.90
CA PRO A 138 10.95 -9.32 13.50
C PRO A 138 11.51 -10.52 12.75
N TYR A 139 11.05 -10.73 11.50
CA TYR A 139 11.43 -11.88 10.67
C TYR A 139 12.33 -11.47 9.52
N ASP A 140 13.55 -11.97 9.51
CA ASP A 140 14.55 -11.72 8.47
C ASP A 140 14.51 -12.85 7.43
N HIS A 141 14.06 -12.52 6.23
CA HIS A 141 14.01 -13.46 5.09
C HIS A 141 15.38 -13.82 4.50
N LYS A 142 16.48 -13.22 4.98
CA LYS A 142 17.85 -13.44 4.50
C LYS A 142 18.07 -13.05 3.02
N ILE A 143 17.28 -12.13 2.53
CA ILE A 143 17.42 -11.50 1.22
C ILE A 143 17.46 -9.97 1.37
N ILE A 144 17.71 -9.27 0.28
CA ILE A 144 17.69 -7.79 0.25
C ILE A 144 16.37 -7.28 -0.34
N ASP A 145 15.97 -6.10 0.09
CA ASP A 145 14.84 -5.37 -0.49
C ASP A 145 15.29 -4.42 -1.64
N GLN A 146 14.33 -3.67 -2.18
CA GLN A 146 14.56 -2.69 -3.24
C GLN A 146 15.49 -1.53 -2.85
N ALA A 147 15.78 -1.32 -1.57
CA ALA A 147 16.73 -0.34 -1.06
C ALA A 147 18.13 -0.93 -0.80
N PHE A 148 18.35 -2.18 -1.18
CA PHE A 148 19.59 -2.95 -0.98
C PHE A 148 19.96 -3.14 0.50
N VAL A 149 18.95 -3.18 1.36
CA VAL A 149 19.11 -3.52 2.79
C VAL A 149 18.42 -4.86 3.09
N PRO A 150 18.72 -5.53 4.23
CA PRO A 150 18.03 -6.77 4.60
C PRO A 150 16.51 -6.60 4.60
N PHE A 151 15.80 -7.55 3.96
CA PHE A 151 14.36 -7.59 3.97
C PHE A 151 13.85 -8.21 5.27
N VAL A 152 13.44 -7.34 6.18
CA VAL A 152 12.95 -7.71 7.52
C VAL A 152 11.51 -7.27 7.68
N ILE A 153 10.63 -8.22 7.97
CA ILE A 153 9.24 -7.94 8.37
C ILE A 153 9.23 -7.57 9.84
N ASP A 154 8.77 -6.38 10.18
CA ASP A 154 8.81 -5.85 11.54
C ASP A 154 7.78 -6.51 12.48
N THR A 155 6.53 -6.65 12.03
CA THR A 155 5.42 -7.24 12.80
C THR A 155 4.40 -7.91 11.88
N GLY A 156 3.66 -8.90 12.39
CA GLY A 156 2.61 -9.58 11.63
C GLY A 156 1.69 -10.43 12.51
N ASN A 157 0.46 -10.66 12.03
CA ASN A 157 -0.54 -11.53 12.66
C ASN A 157 -1.49 -12.05 11.58
N TYR A 158 -1.01 -12.95 10.74
CA TYR A 158 -1.62 -13.30 9.45
C TYR A 158 -2.82 -14.23 9.57
N GLU A 159 -2.76 -15.24 10.44
CA GLU A 159 -3.83 -16.23 10.55
C GLU A 159 -5.19 -15.63 10.96
N PRO A 160 -5.28 -14.72 11.95
CA PRO A 160 -6.55 -14.05 12.25
C PRO A 160 -7.11 -13.22 11.09
N ALA A 161 -6.25 -12.62 10.24
CA ALA A 161 -6.70 -11.89 9.06
C ALA A 161 -7.30 -12.84 8.01
N LEU A 162 -6.64 -13.99 7.76
CA LEU A 162 -7.15 -15.04 6.88
C LEU A 162 -8.50 -15.58 7.38
N ASN A 163 -8.58 -15.90 8.65
CA ASN A 163 -9.81 -16.42 9.26
C ASN A 163 -10.96 -15.41 9.20
N LYS A 164 -10.67 -14.13 9.49
CA LYS A 164 -11.66 -13.05 9.42
C LYS A 164 -12.17 -12.84 8.00
N ALA A 165 -11.30 -12.86 6.99
CA ALA A 165 -11.70 -12.74 5.61
C ALA A 165 -12.57 -13.94 5.15
N ALA A 166 -12.20 -15.17 5.54
CA ALA A 166 -12.98 -16.37 5.26
C ALA A 166 -14.35 -16.34 5.93
N GLU A 167 -14.43 -15.86 7.18
CA GLU A 167 -15.69 -15.67 7.91
C GLU A 167 -16.57 -14.60 7.24
N MET A 168 -16.02 -13.42 6.96
CA MET A 168 -16.76 -12.29 6.37
C MET A 168 -17.33 -12.62 5.00
N ILE A 169 -16.58 -13.34 4.14
CA ILE A 169 -17.07 -13.78 2.83
C ILE A 169 -18.06 -14.96 2.95
N GLY A 170 -18.08 -15.66 4.08
CA GLY A 170 -18.86 -16.87 4.29
C GLY A 170 -18.31 -18.08 3.53
N PHE A 171 -16.98 -18.24 3.50
CA PHE A 171 -16.27 -19.22 2.68
C PHE A 171 -16.84 -20.63 2.80
N ASP A 172 -16.94 -21.16 4.01
CA ASP A 172 -17.43 -22.51 4.29
C ASP A 172 -18.87 -22.73 3.83
N HIS A 173 -19.76 -21.78 4.10
CA HIS A 173 -21.16 -21.84 3.68
C HIS A 173 -21.27 -21.79 2.16
N PHE A 174 -20.53 -20.87 1.52
CA PHE A 174 -20.54 -20.77 0.07
C PHE A 174 -20.09 -22.08 -0.59
N VAL A 175 -18.94 -22.61 -0.20
CA VAL A 175 -18.37 -23.83 -0.82
C VAL A 175 -19.23 -25.07 -0.56
N LYS A 176 -19.80 -25.21 0.65
CA LYS A 176 -20.53 -26.43 1.05
C LYS A 176 -22.00 -26.42 0.62
N GLU A 177 -22.64 -25.26 0.52
CA GLU A 177 -24.09 -25.17 0.34
C GLU A 177 -24.48 -24.32 -0.88
N GLU A 178 -24.00 -23.05 -0.95
CA GLU A 178 -24.47 -22.11 -1.96
C GLU A 178 -23.92 -22.41 -3.35
N GLN A 179 -22.64 -22.64 -3.49
CA GLN A 179 -21.98 -22.92 -4.76
C GLN A 179 -22.50 -24.19 -5.42
N PRO A 180 -22.65 -25.36 -4.72
CA PRO A 180 -23.25 -26.56 -5.31
C PRO A 180 -24.69 -26.33 -5.82
N ARG A 181 -25.48 -25.58 -5.07
CA ARG A 181 -26.85 -25.21 -5.47
C ARG A 181 -26.83 -24.37 -6.75
N LEU A 182 -26.05 -23.30 -6.80
CA LEU A 182 -25.93 -22.41 -7.98
C LEU A 182 -25.39 -23.16 -9.20
N ARG A 183 -24.42 -24.04 -9.01
CA ARG A 183 -23.90 -24.92 -10.08
C ARG A 183 -24.98 -25.88 -10.62
N SER A 184 -25.86 -26.39 -9.77
CA SER A 184 -26.99 -27.22 -10.21
C SER A 184 -28.02 -26.41 -11.02
N GLU A 185 -28.07 -25.10 -10.86
CA GLU A 185 -28.86 -24.16 -11.63
C GLU A 185 -28.17 -23.73 -12.96
N GLY A 186 -27.00 -24.29 -13.26
CA GLY A 186 -26.20 -23.97 -14.46
C GLY A 186 -25.34 -22.73 -14.36
N LYS A 187 -25.13 -22.18 -13.16
CA LYS A 187 -24.31 -20.99 -12.94
C LYS A 187 -22.85 -21.35 -12.73
N TYR A 188 -21.95 -20.54 -13.28
CA TYR A 188 -20.52 -20.66 -13.12
C TYR A 188 -20.04 -19.65 -12.05
N VAL A 189 -20.15 -20.04 -10.81
CA VAL A 189 -19.76 -19.19 -9.65
C VAL A 189 -18.53 -19.74 -8.97
N GLY A 190 -17.61 -18.86 -8.61
CA GLY A 190 -16.36 -19.23 -7.98
C GLY A 190 -15.97 -18.28 -6.84
N ILE A 191 -15.11 -18.79 -5.96
CA ILE A 191 -14.56 -18.09 -4.83
C ILE A 191 -13.04 -18.15 -4.85
N GLY A 192 -12.39 -17.04 -4.46
CA GLY A 192 -10.96 -16.97 -4.20
C GLY A 192 -10.68 -16.31 -2.85
N ILE A 193 -9.51 -16.59 -2.30
CA ILE A 193 -9.00 -15.99 -1.07
C ILE A 193 -7.48 -15.89 -1.13
N THR A 194 -6.96 -14.67 -0.95
CA THR A 194 -5.54 -14.35 -1.15
C THR A 194 -5.02 -13.51 0.00
N PRO A 195 -4.16 -14.05 0.88
CA PRO A 195 -3.38 -13.26 1.81
C PRO A 195 -2.18 -12.63 1.11
N PHE A 196 -1.71 -11.50 1.64
CA PHE A 196 -0.55 -10.78 1.09
C PHE A 196 0.16 -9.97 2.16
N ILE A 197 1.36 -9.51 1.82
CA ILE A 197 2.13 -8.54 2.59
C ILE A 197 2.51 -7.35 1.71
N GLU A 198 2.74 -6.21 2.35
CA GLU A 198 3.28 -5.01 1.74
C GLU A 198 4.28 -4.36 2.69
N THR A 199 5.57 -4.43 2.39
CA THR A 199 6.57 -3.65 3.13
C THR A 199 6.47 -2.20 2.72
N THR A 200 6.05 -1.36 3.66
CA THR A 200 5.79 0.07 3.48
C THR A 200 6.83 0.91 4.23
N GLY A 201 6.85 2.22 3.97
CA GLY A 201 7.78 3.11 4.65
C GLY A 201 9.24 2.96 4.22
N VAL A 202 9.49 2.28 3.12
CA VAL A 202 10.85 2.06 2.59
C VAL A 202 11.42 3.30 1.91
N GLY A 203 12.73 3.29 1.68
CA GLY A 203 13.48 4.36 1.04
C GLY A 203 14.05 5.36 2.04
N PRO A 204 14.56 6.51 1.58
CA PRO A 204 15.24 7.48 2.43
C PRO A 204 14.28 8.12 3.45
N TYR A 205 14.88 8.77 4.45
CA TYR A 205 14.14 9.53 5.47
C TYR A 205 13.28 10.65 4.85
N GLU A 206 12.32 11.11 5.61
CA GLU A 206 11.61 12.38 5.39
C GLU A 206 11.80 13.31 6.57
N GLY A 207 11.47 14.57 6.36
CA GLY A 207 11.53 15.59 7.40
C GLY A 207 10.25 16.40 7.48
N ALA A 208 10.05 17.01 8.63
CA ALA A 208 8.99 18.00 8.84
C ALA A 208 9.46 19.12 9.74
N ARG A 209 9.01 20.33 9.45
CA ARG A 209 9.11 21.51 10.31
C ARG A 209 7.72 21.83 10.84
N VAL A 210 7.63 22.04 12.16
CA VAL A 210 6.39 22.45 12.85
C VAL A 210 6.67 23.76 13.56
N THR A 211 5.83 24.77 13.31
CA THR A 211 5.97 26.13 13.85
C THR A 211 4.65 26.61 14.43
N VAL A 212 4.67 27.16 15.66
CA VAL A 212 3.52 27.85 16.26
C VAL A 212 3.66 29.34 16.02
N GLU A 213 2.67 29.93 15.37
CA GLU A 213 2.62 31.36 15.10
C GLU A 213 2.03 32.17 16.27
N SER A 214 2.30 33.47 16.29
CA SER A 214 1.70 34.39 17.27
C SER A 214 0.17 34.54 17.15
N SER A 215 -0.42 34.03 16.07
CA SER A 215 -1.86 33.90 15.88
C SER A 215 -2.44 32.70 16.65
N GLY A 216 -1.59 31.79 17.12
CA GLY A 216 -1.98 30.48 17.67
C GLY A 216 -2.13 29.40 16.61
N LYS A 217 -2.03 29.74 15.32
CA LYS A 217 -2.06 28.75 14.24
C LYS A 217 -0.74 27.97 14.15
N ILE A 218 -0.82 26.77 13.60
CA ILE A 218 0.30 25.86 13.42
C ILE A 218 0.62 25.75 11.94
N ASN A 219 1.87 26.00 11.57
CA ASN A 219 2.37 25.72 10.23
C ASN A 219 3.21 24.44 10.24
N ILE A 220 2.93 23.56 9.29
CA ILE A 220 3.71 22.34 9.03
C ILE A 220 4.24 22.41 7.61
N ALA A 221 5.54 22.20 7.43
CA ALA A 221 6.14 22.04 6.12
C ALA A 221 6.84 20.68 6.03
N THR A 222 6.58 19.93 4.96
CA THR A 222 7.25 18.64 4.65
C THR A 222 7.50 18.50 3.16
N GLY A 223 8.54 17.77 2.79
CA GLY A 223 8.89 17.53 1.39
C GLY A 223 8.00 16.51 0.67
N VAL A 224 7.16 15.77 1.40
CA VAL A 224 6.29 14.74 0.82
C VAL A 224 5.10 15.37 0.12
N GLY A 225 5.11 15.35 -1.23
CA GLY A 225 4.01 15.86 -2.05
C GLY A 225 2.74 15.01 -1.93
N THR A 226 1.57 15.65 -1.88
CA THR A 226 0.28 14.95 -1.91
C THR A 226 -0.13 14.63 -3.35
N GLN A 227 -0.78 13.46 -3.53
CA GLN A 227 -1.35 12.98 -4.80
C GLN A 227 -2.87 12.74 -4.70
N GLY A 228 -3.52 13.36 -3.70
CA GLY A 228 -4.94 13.18 -3.43
C GLY A 228 -5.28 12.17 -2.32
N GLN A 229 -4.28 11.54 -1.66
CA GLN A 229 -4.45 10.56 -0.58
C GLN A 229 -4.64 11.21 0.81
N SER A 230 -5.15 12.41 0.86
CA SER A 230 -5.59 13.12 2.09
C SER A 230 -4.48 13.46 3.09
N HIS A 231 -3.25 13.73 2.64
CA HIS A 231 -2.16 14.15 3.53
C HIS A 231 -2.53 15.41 4.33
N TYR A 232 -3.23 16.36 3.72
CA TYR A 232 -3.68 17.57 4.44
C TYR A 232 -4.51 17.27 5.67
N THR A 233 -5.29 16.20 5.65
CA THR A 233 -6.11 15.77 6.79
C THR A 233 -5.29 14.92 7.77
N SER A 234 -4.69 13.82 7.29
CA SER A 234 -4.03 12.84 8.17
C SER A 234 -2.80 13.41 8.87
N PHE A 235 -1.99 14.23 8.18
CA PHE A 235 -0.82 14.85 8.79
C PHE A 235 -1.20 15.95 9.79
N ALA A 236 -2.26 16.71 9.48
CA ALA A 236 -2.79 17.68 10.43
C ALA A 236 -3.33 16.98 11.70
N GLN A 237 -4.01 15.85 11.58
CA GLN A 237 -4.48 15.08 12.74
C GLN A 237 -3.33 14.64 13.66
N ILE A 238 -2.21 14.17 13.10
CA ILE A 238 -1.02 13.78 13.89
C ILE A 238 -0.50 14.96 14.73
N ALA A 239 -0.38 16.13 14.13
CA ALA A 239 0.13 17.30 14.84
C ALA A 239 -0.91 17.89 15.82
N ALA A 240 -2.19 17.87 15.45
CA ALA A 240 -3.29 18.35 16.28
C ALA A 240 -3.35 17.60 17.61
N GLU A 241 -3.23 16.28 17.57
CA GLU A 241 -3.20 15.44 18.77
C GLU A 241 -2.01 15.78 19.68
N GLN A 242 -0.81 15.98 19.09
CA GLN A 242 0.39 16.34 19.86
C GLN A 242 0.31 17.71 20.49
N LEU A 243 -0.32 18.68 19.80
CA LEU A 243 -0.31 20.09 20.18
C LEU A 243 -1.62 20.56 20.82
N GLY A 244 -2.59 19.65 21.02
CA GLY A 244 -3.86 19.96 21.67
C GLY A 244 -4.63 21.07 20.96
N VAL A 245 -4.65 21.08 19.62
CA VAL A 245 -5.34 22.08 18.79
C VAL A 245 -6.38 21.42 17.89
N ASP A 246 -7.31 22.21 17.34
CA ASP A 246 -8.21 21.73 16.31
C ASP A 246 -7.46 21.57 14.97
N VAL A 247 -7.85 20.58 14.17
CA VAL A 247 -7.26 20.33 12.84
C VAL A 247 -7.37 21.57 11.94
N SER A 248 -8.41 22.39 12.09
CA SER A 248 -8.62 23.65 11.36
C SER A 248 -7.63 24.77 11.73
N ASP A 249 -6.87 24.57 12.81
CA ASP A 249 -5.81 25.50 13.22
C ASP A 249 -4.46 25.20 12.55
N ILE A 250 -4.40 24.12 11.77
CA ILE A 250 -3.17 23.65 11.13
C ILE A 250 -3.16 23.99 9.65
N HIS A 251 -2.10 24.64 9.23
CA HIS A 251 -1.79 24.88 7.83
C HIS A 251 -0.63 23.98 7.41
N LEU A 252 -0.89 23.09 6.44
CA LEU A 252 0.09 22.14 5.93
C LEU A 252 0.58 22.53 4.54
N ILE A 253 1.89 22.61 4.38
CA ILE A 253 2.57 22.82 3.09
C ILE A 253 3.32 21.55 2.73
N THR A 254 3.06 20.99 1.54
CA THR A 254 3.67 19.75 1.06
C THR A 254 4.34 19.95 -0.29
N GLY A 255 5.52 19.37 -0.47
CA GLY A 255 6.20 19.28 -1.77
C GLY A 255 6.72 20.62 -2.31
N ASP A 256 6.76 21.67 -1.51
CA ASP A 256 7.35 22.96 -1.86
C ASP A 256 8.79 23.05 -1.36
N THR A 257 9.76 23.04 -2.29
CA THR A 257 11.19 23.10 -1.96
C THR A 257 11.63 24.48 -1.44
N GLY A 258 10.82 25.52 -1.59
CA GLY A 258 11.02 26.82 -0.96
C GLY A 258 10.71 26.81 0.54
N GLU A 259 9.80 25.93 0.96
CA GLU A 259 9.37 25.80 2.35
C GLU A 259 10.08 24.68 3.09
N PHE A 260 10.38 23.57 2.40
CA PHE A 260 11.13 22.46 2.99
C PHE A 260 12.16 21.88 1.99
N HIS A 261 13.42 21.89 2.37
CA HIS A 261 14.56 21.64 1.48
C HIS A 261 14.72 20.20 1.01
N TRP A 262 14.06 19.23 1.65
CA TRP A 262 14.21 17.81 1.38
C TRP A 262 12.85 17.12 1.25
N GLY A 263 12.72 16.27 0.25
CA GLY A 263 11.58 15.37 0.08
C GLY A 263 11.86 14.37 -1.02
N THR A 264 11.59 13.09 -0.73
CA THR A 264 11.70 12.02 -1.72
C THR A 264 10.37 11.81 -2.45
N GLY A 265 9.26 12.08 -1.77
CA GLY A 265 7.92 12.00 -2.34
C GLY A 265 7.07 10.86 -1.80
N THR A 266 5.90 10.69 -2.41
CA THR A 266 4.90 9.68 -2.05
C THR A 266 4.99 8.49 -2.98
N PHE A 267 5.44 7.35 -2.48
CA PHE A 267 5.51 6.03 -3.13
C PHE A 267 5.64 4.95 -2.06
N ALA A 268 5.54 3.67 -2.41
CA ALA A 268 5.72 2.52 -1.50
C ALA A 268 4.95 2.69 -0.16
N SER A 269 3.77 3.27 -0.21
CA SER A 269 2.88 3.50 0.94
C SER A 269 3.59 4.15 2.15
N ARG A 270 4.55 5.03 1.93
CA ARG A 270 5.48 5.55 2.94
C ARG A 270 5.03 6.82 3.67
N GLY A 271 4.02 7.53 3.15
CA GLY A 271 3.65 8.86 3.64
C GLY A 271 3.37 8.88 5.15
N ALA A 272 2.46 8.04 5.63
CA ALA A 272 2.10 7.96 7.05
C ALA A 272 3.27 7.49 7.93
N VAL A 273 4.03 6.49 7.44
CA VAL A 273 5.16 5.91 8.20
C VAL A 273 6.30 6.89 8.33
N VAL A 274 6.76 7.50 7.23
CA VAL A 274 8.01 8.28 7.26
C VAL A 274 7.71 9.76 7.56
N ALA A 275 6.87 10.42 6.77
CA ALA A 275 6.53 11.83 7.03
C ALA A 275 5.64 12.00 8.27
N GLY A 276 4.70 11.07 8.51
CA GLY A 276 3.86 11.10 9.71
C GLY A 276 4.69 11.06 11.01
N ASN A 277 5.66 10.14 11.11
CA ASN A 277 6.55 10.09 12.27
C ASN A 277 7.51 11.29 12.34
N ALA A 278 7.95 11.88 11.22
CA ALA A 278 8.72 13.12 11.23
C ALA A 278 7.90 14.30 11.78
N ILE A 279 6.63 14.39 11.40
CA ILE A 279 5.69 15.40 11.93
C ILE A 279 5.46 15.19 13.42
N HIS A 280 5.19 13.93 13.83
CA HIS A 280 5.02 13.56 15.24
C HIS A 280 6.25 13.95 16.07
N ALA A 281 7.45 13.61 15.62
CA ALA A 281 8.69 13.95 16.31
C ALA A 281 8.90 15.48 16.42
N ALA A 282 8.67 16.22 15.33
CA ALA A 282 8.77 17.68 15.34
C ALA A 282 7.74 18.32 16.28
N ALA A 283 6.48 17.85 16.22
CA ALA A 283 5.40 18.34 17.08
C ALA A 283 5.68 18.02 18.56
N SER A 284 6.23 16.84 18.88
CA SER A 284 6.64 16.47 20.25
C SER A 284 7.73 17.39 20.80
N ILE A 285 8.72 17.76 19.99
CA ILE A 285 9.75 18.72 20.38
C ILE A 285 9.12 20.11 20.64
N VAL A 286 8.21 20.55 19.76
CA VAL A 286 7.50 21.83 19.93
C VAL A 286 6.64 21.80 21.19
N ARG A 287 5.91 20.71 21.46
CA ARG A 287 5.16 20.49 22.71
C ARG A 287 6.05 20.69 23.94
N GLY A 288 7.24 20.08 23.96
CA GLY A 288 8.20 20.24 25.05
C GLY A 288 8.62 21.71 25.24
N LYS A 289 8.88 22.44 24.14
CA LYS A 289 9.18 23.88 24.20
C LYS A 289 8.02 24.71 24.77
N ILE A 290 6.79 24.41 24.35
CA ILE A 290 5.55 25.04 24.83
C ILE A 290 5.42 24.83 26.35
N LEU A 291 5.45 23.60 26.83
CA LEU A 291 5.29 23.27 28.25
C LEU A 291 6.38 23.91 29.10
N LYS A 292 7.63 23.87 28.66
CA LYS A 292 8.77 24.50 29.35
C LYS A 292 8.63 26.03 29.44
N LEU A 293 8.12 26.70 28.41
CA LEU A 293 7.87 28.14 28.44
C LEU A 293 6.67 28.46 29.33
N ALA A 294 5.59 27.72 29.19
CA ALA A 294 4.36 27.88 29.99
C ALA A 294 4.62 27.66 31.48
N SER A 295 5.43 26.67 31.85
CA SER A 295 5.84 26.41 33.23
C SER A 295 6.46 27.65 33.90
N LYS A 296 7.32 28.37 33.15
CA LYS A 296 7.93 29.60 33.65
C LYS A 296 6.92 30.76 33.77
N VAL A 297 6.00 30.89 32.80
CA VAL A 297 5.01 31.97 32.77
C VAL A 297 3.92 31.76 33.80
N LEU A 298 3.47 30.52 33.95
CA LEU A 298 2.41 30.13 34.88
C LEU A 298 2.97 29.81 36.29
N GLU A 299 4.28 29.82 36.48
CA GLU A 299 4.95 29.44 37.75
C GLU A 299 4.39 28.11 38.29
N THR A 300 4.37 27.08 37.41
CA THR A 300 3.80 25.75 37.67
C THR A 300 4.69 24.70 37.01
N PRO A 301 5.00 23.56 37.68
CA PRO A 301 5.76 22.46 37.08
C PRO A 301 5.17 21.95 35.77
N GLU A 302 6.02 21.51 34.83
CA GLU A 302 5.58 21.04 33.51
C GLU A 302 4.61 19.83 33.59
N GLU A 303 4.79 18.96 34.57
CA GLU A 303 3.97 17.78 34.84
C GLU A 303 2.56 18.08 35.33
N GLU A 304 2.30 19.29 35.78
CA GLU A 304 0.96 19.78 36.19
C GLU A 304 0.26 20.58 35.08
N LEU A 305 0.89 20.68 33.90
CA LEU A 305 0.35 21.43 32.75
C LEU A 305 -0.27 20.49 31.72
N GLU A 306 -1.45 20.88 31.25
CA GLU A 306 -2.16 20.25 30.15
C GLU A 306 -2.23 21.18 28.95
N LEU A 307 -2.03 20.61 27.76
CA LEU A 307 -2.13 21.34 26.47
C LEU A 307 -3.40 20.88 25.77
N GLU A 308 -4.40 21.71 25.76
CA GLU A 308 -5.71 21.41 25.19
C GLU A 308 -6.39 22.66 24.63
N ASN A 309 -7.13 22.49 23.52
CA ASN A 309 -7.90 23.56 22.87
C ASN A 309 -7.07 24.84 22.54
N GLY A 310 -5.79 24.66 22.16
CA GLY A 310 -4.89 25.74 21.82
C GLY A 310 -4.42 26.57 23.03
N GLN A 311 -4.55 26.03 24.22
CA GLN A 311 -4.10 26.65 25.48
C GLN A 311 -3.30 25.67 26.34
N VAL A 312 -2.36 26.21 27.10
CA VAL A 312 -1.73 25.50 28.22
C VAL A 312 -2.43 25.92 29.50
N GLN A 313 -2.94 24.97 30.25
CA GLN A 313 -3.64 25.19 31.51
C GLN A 313 -3.05 24.35 32.65
N VAL A 314 -3.26 24.80 33.88
CA VAL A 314 -2.92 24.00 35.06
C VAL A 314 -4.05 22.99 35.28
N ALA A 315 -3.74 21.69 35.37
CA ALA A 315 -4.72 20.59 35.41
C ALA A 315 -5.84 20.79 36.45
N ASP A 316 -5.46 21.14 37.70
CA ASP A 316 -6.42 21.36 38.78
C ASP A 316 -6.98 22.80 38.84
N LEU A 317 -6.50 23.69 37.95
CA LEU A 317 -6.89 25.10 37.95
C LEU A 317 -7.03 25.68 36.54
N PRO A 318 -8.00 25.24 35.72
CA PRO A 318 -8.08 25.59 34.29
C PRO A 318 -8.17 27.09 33.98
N ARG A 319 -8.58 27.93 34.97
CA ARG A 319 -8.56 29.40 34.83
C ARG A 319 -7.15 29.98 34.80
N LYS A 320 -6.13 29.25 35.28
CA LYS A 320 -4.73 29.60 35.18
C LYS A 320 -4.19 29.02 33.89
N SER A 321 -4.37 29.71 32.79
CA SER A 321 -4.02 29.28 31.44
C SER A 321 -3.37 30.38 30.62
N ILE A 322 -2.71 29.98 29.54
CA ILE A 322 -2.12 30.88 28.54
C ILE A 322 -2.29 30.24 27.15
N SER A 323 -2.64 31.05 26.16
CA SER A 323 -2.82 30.60 24.78
C SER A 323 -1.50 30.30 24.08
N LEU A 324 -1.53 29.43 23.07
CA LEU A 324 -0.37 29.15 22.22
C LEU A 324 0.13 30.42 21.50
N GLY A 325 -0.78 31.30 21.06
CA GLY A 325 -0.44 32.54 20.41
C GLY A 325 0.33 33.51 21.34
N GLU A 326 -0.10 33.60 22.62
CA GLU A 326 0.62 34.42 23.62
C GLU A 326 2.01 33.83 23.91
N LEU A 327 2.10 32.50 24.07
CA LEU A 327 3.40 31.83 24.26
C LEU A 327 4.33 32.02 23.07
N ALA A 328 3.82 31.90 21.84
CA ALA A 328 4.60 32.13 20.62
C ALA A 328 5.07 33.61 20.55
N GLY A 329 4.22 34.58 20.98
CA GLY A 329 4.59 35.96 21.12
C GLY A 329 5.71 36.20 22.14
N LEU A 330 5.69 35.48 23.27
CA LEU A 330 6.73 35.56 24.30
C LEU A 330 8.05 34.92 23.86
N ALA A 331 7.97 33.87 23.05
CA ALA A 331 9.15 33.21 22.46
C ALA A 331 9.81 34.04 21.33
N ASN A 332 9.17 35.10 20.86
CA ASN A 332 9.68 35.98 19.80
C ASN A 332 10.80 36.90 20.36
N PRO A 333 12.01 36.89 19.78
CA PRO A 333 13.14 37.71 20.26
C PRO A 333 12.87 39.20 20.24
N LEU A 334 12.03 39.73 19.36
CA LEU A 334 11.65 41.14 19.30
C LEU A 334 10.88 41.62 20.54
N ARG A 335 10.29 40.73 21.34
CA ARG A 335 9.59 41.04 22.57
C ARG A 335 10.41 40.81 23.84
N GLY A 336 11.70 40.56 23.71
CA GLY A 336 12.68 40.55 24.78
C GLY A 336 12.64 39.38 25.75
N ALA A 337 11.84 38.37 25.49
CA ALA A 337 11.71 37.17 26.36
C ALA A 337 12.85 36.15 26.22
N VAL A 338 13.62 36.23 25.13
CA VAL A 338 14.68 35.22 24.83
C VAL A 338 15.98 35.65 25.46
N LYS A 339 16.46 34.88 26.42
CA LYS A 339 17.76 35.06 27.07
C LYS A 339 18.90 34.45 26.23
N PRO A 340 20.15 34.94 26.35
CA PRO A 340 21.30 34.29 25.73
C PRO A 340 21.35 32.80 26.07
N GLY A 341 21.55 31.92 25.07
CA GLY A 341 21.54 30.47 25.21
C GLY A 341 20.16 29.79 25.18
N THR A 342 19.09 30.59 24.94
CA THR A 342 17.74 30.05 24.72
C THR A 342 17.42 30.11 23.22
N GLU A 343 16.88 29.03 22.67
CA GLU A 343 16.43 28.98 21.29
C GLU A 343 15.16 29.84 21.11
N PRO A 344 15.12 30.75 20.13
CA PRO A 344 13.94 31.58 19.89
C PRO A 344 12.85 30.83 19.15
N GLY A 345 11.60 31.23 19.37
CA GLY A 345 10.43 30.70 18.70
C GLY A 345 9.97 29.32 19.20
N LEU A 346 8.74 28.96 18.86
CA LEU A 346 8.15 27.65 19.09
C LEU A 346 8.15 26.87 17.78
N GLU A 347 9.35 26.43 17.38
CA GLU A 347 9.58 25.75 16.11
C GLU A 347 10.53 24.56 16.32
N ALA A 348 10.31 23.49 15.56
CA ALA A 348 11.25 22.37 15.47
C ALA A 348 11.23 21.76 14.09
N THR A 349 12.38 21.26 13.65
CA THR A 349 12.54 20.38 12.50
C THR A 349 13.02 19.03 12.97
N ALA A 350 12.35 17.97 12.52
CA ALA A 350 12.75 16.60 12.80
C ALA A 350 12.75 15.75 11.52
N TYR A 351 13.51 14.67 11.54
CA TYR A 351 13.64 13.73 10.46
C TYR A 351 13.37 12.33 10.97
N PHE A 352 12.75 11.51 10.13
CA PHE A 352 12.47 10.12 10.46
C PHE A 352 12.76 9.20 9.27
N GLY A 353 13.41 8.08 9.55
CA GLY A 353 13.56 6.95 8.65
C GLY A 353 13.51 5.68 9.49
N PRO A 354 12.62 4.73 9.20
CA PRO A 354 12.48 3.53 10.00
C PRO A 354 13.72 2.62 9.88
N GLN A 355 14.02 1.88 10.92
CA GLN A 355 15.09 0.89 10.91
C GLN A 355 14.77 -0.28 9.98
N TYR A 356 13.50 -0.70 9.94
CA TYR A 356 12.94 -1.68 9.05
C TYR A 356 11.72 -1.07 8.36
N GLY A 357 11.33 -1.60 7.20
CA GLY A 357 10.05 -1.25 6.61
C GLY A 357 8.91 -1.64 7.56
N ALA A 358 7.86 -0.82 7.60
CA ALA A 358 6.64 -1.14 8.33
C ALA A 358 5.76 -2.04 7.46
N THR A 359 5.67 -3.34 7.76
CA THR A 359 5.01 -4.31 6.88
C THR A 359 3.52 -4.37 7.17
N ALA A 360 2.73 -3.78 6.26
CA ALA A 360 1.29 -3.97 6.18
C ALA A 360 0.97 -5.37 5.63
N PHE A 361 -0.22 -5.87 5.92
CA PHE A 361 -0.69 -7.15 5.40
C PHE A 361 -2.22 -7.17 5.33
N GLY A 362 -2.73 -8.12 4.59
CA GLY A 362 -4.17 -8.31 4.51
C GLY A 362 -4.53 -9.66 3.91
N THR A 363 -5.82 -9.91 3.84
CA THR A 363 -6.41 -11.02 3.11
C THR A 363 -7.64 -10.53 2.39
N HIS A 364 -7.68 -10.68 1.07
CA HIS A 364 -8.88 -10.42 0.29
C HIS A 364 -9.58 -11.71 -0.08
N ALA A 365 -10.90 -11.64 -0.21
CA ALA A 365 -11.73 -12.74 -0.70
C ALA A 365 -12.80 -12.21 -1.66
N MET A 366 -13.12 -13.01 -2.67
CA MET A 366 -14.06 -12.60 -3.72
C MET A 366 -14.92 -13.77 -4.16
N ILE A 367 -16.20 -13.51 -4.39
CA ILE A 367 -17.11 -14.38 -5.12
C ILE A 367 -17.46 -13.70 -6.43
N LEU A 368 -17.30 -14.43 -7.54
CA LEU A 368 -17.68 -13.97 -8.87
C LEU A 368 -18.52 -15.00 -9.62
N GLU A 369 -19.22 -14.53 -10.63
CA GLU A 369 -19.93 -15.35 -11.62
C GLU A 369 -19.31 -15.10 -13.00
N VAL A 370 -19.09 -16.18 -13.77
CA VAL A 370 -18.61 -16.13 -15.14
C VAL A 370 -19.79 -16.43 -16.06
N ASP A 371 -20.04 -15.60 -17.05
CA ASP A 371 -20.95 -15.92 -18.14
C ASP A 371 -20.23 -16.82 -19.15
N PRO A 372 -20.62 -18.11 -19.31
CA PRO A 372 -19.90 -19.05 -20.16
C PRO A 372 -20.04 -18.78 -21.66
N GLU A 373 -20.96 -17.93 -22.07
CA GLU A 373 -21.16 -17.59 -23.50
C GLU A 373 -20.31 -16.37 -23.90
N THR A 374 -20.15 -15.41 -23.01
CA THR A 374 -19.48 -14.13 -23.28
C THR A 374 -18.13 -13.99 -22.60
N MET A 375 -17.82 -14.86 -21.63
CA MET A 375 -16.67 -14.75 -20.72
C MET A 375 -16.65 -13.46 -19.90
N MET A 376 -17.77 -12.77 -19.80
CA MET A 376 -17.93 -11.62 -18.92
C MET A 376 -17.98 -12.06 -17.46
N LEU A 377 -17.39 -11.25 -16.58
CA LEU A 377 -17.32 -11.50 -15.15
C LEU A 377 -18.22 -10.54 -14.39
N GLU A 378 -18.91 -11.04 -13.37
CA GLU A 378 -19.63 -10.22 -12.41
C GLU A 378 -19.12 -10.53 -10.99
N ILE A 379 -18.56 -9.54 -10.33
CA ILE A 379 -18.14 -9.68 -8.94
C ILE A 379 -19.38 -9.55 -8.04
N LYS A 380 -19.77 -10.65 -7.40
CA LYS A 380 -20.96 -10.69 -6.53
C LYS A 380 -20.69 -10.18 -5.13
N ARG A 381 -19.52 -10.52 -4.57
CA ARG A 381 -19.07 -10.09 -3.23
C ARG A 381 -17.57 -9.88 -3.22
N TYR A 382 -17.13 -8.87 -2.47
CA TYR A 382 -15.71 -8.62 -2.24
C TYR A 382 -15.49 -8.26 -0.77
N VAL A 383 -14.54 -8.94 -0.14
CA VAL A 383 -14.10 -8.70 1.24
C VAL A 383 -12.62 -8.34 1.23
N ALA A 384 -12.24 -7.32 1.97
CA ALA A 384 -10.86 -6.93 2.21
C ALA A 384 -10.62 -6.81 3.72
N VAL A 385 -9.78 -7.65 4.29
CA VAL A 385 -9.30 -7.53 5.66
C VAL A 385 -7.88 -7.00 5.63
N GLU A 386 -7.66 -5.83 6.22
CA GLU A 386 -6.41 -5.07 6.12
C GLU A 386 -5.83 -4.73 7.48
N ASP A 387 -4.51 -4.79 7.59
CA ASP A 387 -3.74 -4.32 8.75
C ASP A 387 -2.73 -3.27 8.31
N CYS A 388 -3.06 -2.01 8.55
CA CYS A 388 -2.16 -0.87 8.36
C CYS A 388 -1.60 -0.34 9.69
N GLY A 389 -1.53 -1.19 10.73
CA GLY A 389 -1.19 -0.79 12.09
C GLY A 389 -2.26 0.13 12.66
N VAL A 390 -1.84 1.18 13.37
CA VAL A 390 -2.77 2.18 13.89
C VAL A 390 -3.44 2.93 12.76
N VAL A 391 -4.77 2.89 12.72
CA VAL A 391 -5.60 3.59 11.73
C VAL A 391 -5.69 5.07 12.10
N LEU A 392 -4.97 5.93 11.38
CA LEU A 392 -4.98 7.39 11.61
C LEU A 392 -6.33 8.04 11.28
N ASN A 393 -6.92 7.60 10.17
CA ASN A 393 -8.23 8.09 9.73
C ASN A 393 -8.95 6.99 8.95
N PRO A 394 -10.03 6.41 9.51
CA PRO A 394 -10.74 5.29 8.88
C PRO A 394 -11.26 5.61 7.48
N LEU A 395 -11.86 6.80 7.26
CA LEU A 395 -12.39 7.20 5.96
C LEU A 395 -11.30 7.27 4.88
N VAL A 396 -10.12 7.77 5.26
CA VAL A 396 -8.97 7.84 4.34
C VAL A 396 -8.44 6.45 4.02
N VAL A 397 -8.30 5.59 5.03
CA VAL A 397 -7.83 4.20 4.88
C VAL A 397 -8.77 3.42 3.97
N GLU A 398 -10.07 3.44 4.23
CA GLU A 398 -11.07 2.78 3.39
C GLU A 398 -11.07 3.31 1.96
N GLY A 399 -10.95 4.62 1.77
CA GLY A 399 -10.81 5.24 0.44
C GLY A 399 -9.58 4.74 -0.32
N GLN A 400 -8.45 4.52 0.36
CA GLN A 400 -7.25 3.94 -0.23
C GLN A 400 -7.45 2.47 -0.64
N ILE A 401 -8.10 1.69 0.20
CA ILE A 401 -8.43 0.27 -0.08
C ILE A 401 -9.35 0.17 -1.31
N HIS A 402 -10.46 0.92 -1.35
CA HIS A 402 -11.37 0.96 -2.49
C HIS A 402 -10.66 1.31 -3.80
N GLY A 403 -9.86 2.39 -3.78
CA GLY A 403 -9.10 2.81 -4.96
C GLY A 403 -8.02 1.79 -5.38
N GLY A 404 -7.41 1.08 -4.42
CA GLY A 404 -6.47 -0.01 -4.68
C GLY A 404 -7.16 -1.21 -5.36
N ILE A 405 -8.31 -1.63 -4.85
CA ILE A 405 -9.10 -2.72 -5.42
C ILE A 405 -9.54 -2.39 -6.85
N SER A 406 -10.04 -1.17 -7.08
CA SER A 406 -10.43 -0.72 -8.43
C SER A 406 -9.28 -0.84 -9.43
N MET A 407 -8.09 -0.37 -9.06
CA MET A 407 -6.91 -0.52 -9.90
C MET A 407 -6.49 -1.99 -10.07
N GLY A 408 -6.61 -2.80 -9.02
CA GLY A 408 -6.36 -4.23 -9.09
C GLY A 408 -7.28 -4.95 -10.07
N ILE A 409 -8.56 -4.60 -10.10
CA ILE A 409 -9.54 -5.12 -11.07
C ILE A 409 -9.13 -4.73 -12.50
N GLY A 410 -8.71 -3.46 -12.71
CA GLY A 410 -8.15 -3.02 -13.97
C GLY A 410 -7.00 -3.89 -14.44
N ASN A 411 -6.00 -4.08 -13.58
CA ASN A 411 -4.82 -4.90 -13.87
C ASN A 411 -5.13 -6.38 -14.12
N ALA A 412 -6.16 -6.92 -13.44
CA ALA A 412 -6.50 -8.33 -13.54
C ALA A 412 -7.35 -8.67 -14.77
N TYR A 413 -8.16 -7.71 -15.27
CA TYR A 413 -9.16 -8.05 -16.25
C TYR A 413 -9.26 -7.09 -17.45
N TYR A 414 -9.00 -5.78 -17.27
CA TYR A 414 -9.29 -4.77 -18.29
C TYR A 414 -8.09 -4.19 -19.01
N GLU A 415 -7.04 -3.81 -18.24
CA GLU A 415 -5.98 -2.95 -18.72
C GLU A 415 -4.86 -3.75 -19.39
N LYS A 416 -4.76 -3.64 -20.72
CA LYS A 416 -3.70 -4.27 -21.51
C LYS A 416 -3.28 -3.38 -22.68
N LEU A 417 -1.98 -3.16 -22.83
CA LEU A 417 -1.40 -2.55 -24.04
C LEU A 417 -1.26 -3.63 -25.12
N HIS A 418 -1.84 -3.38 -26.29
CA HIS A 418 -1.79 -4.28 -27.43
C HIS A 418 -0.84 -3.72 -28.49
N PHE A 419 0.17 -4.50 -28.86
CA PHE A 419 1.11 -4.18 -29.92
C PHE A 419 0.93 -5.13 -31.08
N ASP A 420 1.10 -4.64 -32.32
CA ASP A 420 1.20 -5.50 -33.49
C ASP A 420 2.60 -6.13 -33.63
N GLU A 421 2.78 -6.96 -34.64
CA GLU A 421 4.07 -7.62 -34.93
C GLU A 421 5.22 -6.67 -35.26
N ASN A 422 4.92 -5.42 -35.61
CA ASN A 422 5.90 -4.36 -35.87
C ASN A 422 6.18 -3.50 -34.64
N GLY A 423 5.55 -3.79 -33.48
CA GLY A 423 5.65 -3.02 -32.25
C GLY A 423 4.83 -1.73 -32.24
N GLN A 424 3.85 -1.58 -33.15
CA GLN A 424 2.93 -0.46 -33.14
C GLN A 424 1.86 -0.67 -32.08
N LEU A 425 1.70 0.29 -31.17
CA LEU A 425 0.63 0.27 -30.17
C LEU A 425 -0.75 0.48 -30.85
N LEU A 426 -1.66 -0.46 -30.67
CA LEU A 426 -2.96 -0.49 -31.34
C LEU A 426 -4.07 0.22 -30.55
N ASN A 427 -3.99 0.27 -29.22
CA ASN A 427 -5.04 0.78 -28.34
C ASN A 427 -4.60 2.02 -27.55
N ALA A 428 -4.15 3.07 -28.24
CA ALA A 428 -3.64 4.31 -27.66
C ALA A 428 -4.78 5.33 -27.35
N SER A 429 -5.96 4.86 -26.98
CA SER A 429 -7.08 5.72 -26.58
C SER A 429 -7.90 5.07 -25.45
N LEU A 430 -8.62 5.87 -24.66
CA LEU A 430 -9.51 5.33 -23.60
C LEU A 430 -10.79 4.67 -24.17
N ALA A 431 -10.99 4.66 -25.47
CA ALA A 431 -12.04 3.88 -26.11
C ALA A 431 -11.63 2.40 -26.26
N ASP A 432 -10.32 2.15 -26.38
CA ASP A 432 -9.76 0.82 -26.66
C ASP A 432 -8.97 0.26 -25.47
N TYR A 433 -8.32 1.14 -24.70
CA TYR A 433 -7.69 0.81 -23.42
C TYR A 433 -8.71 0.95 -22.31
N LEU A 434 -9.24 -0.19 -21.87
CA LEU A 434 -10.34 -0.23 -20.91
C LEU A 434 -9.84 0.02 -19.48
N ILE A 435 -10.54 0.91 -18.79
CA ILE A 435 -10.34 1.17 -17.35
C ILE A 435 -11.67 0.86 -16.66
N PRO A 436 -11.69 0.15 -15.52
CA PRO A 436 -12.94 -0.13 -14.82
C PRO A 436 -13.62 1.18 -14.39
N THR A 437 -14.91 1.26 -14.65
CA THR A 437 -15.78 2.35 -14.18
C THR A 437 -16.52 1.93 -12.91
N ALA A 438 -17.38 2.79 -12.39
CA ALA A 438 -18.17 2.47 -11.20
C ALA A 438 -19.14 1.28 -11.42
N SER A 439 -19.52 1.00 -12.69
CA SER A 439 -20.42 -0.12 -13.03
C SER A 439 -19.75 -1.49 -12.96
N GLU A 440 -18.44 -1.55 -13.15
CA GLU A 440 -17.66 -2.79 -13.08
C GLU A 440 -17.16 -3.10 -11.66
N MET A 441 -17.34 -2.15 -10.75
CA MET A 441 -16.98 -2.37 -9.35
C MET A 441 -17.98 -3.30 -8.65
N PRO A 442 -17.54 -4.12 -7.68
CA PRO A 442 -18.45 -4.92 -6.89
C PRO A 442 -19.51 -4.02 -6.21
N PRO A 443 -20.77 -4.49 -6.09
CA PRO A 443 -21.85 -3.70 -5.49
C PRO A 443 -21.55 -3.21 -4.09
N ARG A 444 -20.73 -3.96 -3.37
CA ARG A 444 -20.22 -3.63 -2.04
C ARG A 444 -18.84 -4.26 -1.83
N ILE A 445 -17.93 -3.48 -1.30
CA ILE A 445 -16.66 -3.94 -0.73
C ILE A 445 -16.81 -3.91 0.79
N GLU A 446 -16.74 -5.08 1.42
CA GLU A 446 -16.81 -5.22 2.87
C GLU A 446 -15.38 -5.14 3.44
N ILE A 447 -15.09 -4.11 4.22
CA ILE A 447 -13.75 -3.90 4.77
C ILE A 447 -13.72 -4.31 6.25
N GLY A 448 -12.73 -5.11 6.61
CA GLY A 448 -12.38 -5.46 7.98
C GLY A 448 -11.01 -4.91 8.33
N HIS A 449 -10.88 -4.29 9.51
CA HIS A 449 -9.60 -3.80 10.01
C HIS A 449 -9.01 -4.74 11.05
N MET A 450 -7.69 -4.93 10.98
CA MET A 450 -6.85 -5.50 12.01
C MET A 450 -5.91 -4.40 12.52
N GLU A 451 -5.37 -4.54 13.72
CA GLU A 451 -4.41 -3.60 14.28
C GLU A 451 -3.23 -4.36 14.91
N THR A 452 -2.15 -4.49 14.14
CA THR A 452 -0.87 -4.97 14.63
C THR A 452 0.14 -3.84 14.51
N ARG A 453 0.44 -3.17 15.62
CA ARG A 453 1.30 -1.98 15.63
C ARG A 453 2.66 -2.27 15.04
N SER A 454 3.15 -1.38 14.15
CA SER A 454 4.54 -1.36 13.70
C SER A 454 5.46 -0.89 14.84
N LEU A 455 6.77 -1.09 14.66
CA LEU A 455 7.80 -0.69 15.64
C LEU A 455 8.08 0.83 15.68
N ASN A 456 7.48 1.63 14.78
CA ASN A 456 7.58 3.09 14.84
C ASN A 456 6.68 3.70 15.92
N GLU A 457 6.94 4.95 16.33
CA GLU A 457 6.23 5.59 17.45
C GLU A 457 4.72 5.71 17.25
N LEU A 458 4.26 6.05 16.03
CA LEU A 458 2.85 6.09 15.70
C LEU A 458 2.22 4.68 15.63
N GLY A 459 3.03 3.63 15.48
CA GLY A 459 2.55 2.26 15.27
C GLY A 459 1.86 2.06 13.93
N THR A 460 2.01 2.99 12.99
CA THR A 460 1.35 2.97 11.67
C THR A 460 2.11 2.12 10.66
N LYS A 461 1.38 1.59 9.69
CA LYS A 461 1.89 1.02 8.44
C LYS A 461 1.22 1.72 7.27
N GLY A 462 1.78 1.59 6.07
CA GLY A 462 1.13 2.14 4.88
C GLY A 462 -0.07 1.30 4.43
N VAL A 463 -0.94 1.89 3.61
CA VAL A 463 -2.11 1.21 3.02
C VAL A 463 -2.34 1.65 1.57
N GLY A 464 -1.45 2.54 1.08
CA GLY A 464 -1.66 3.20 -0.21
C GLY A 464 -1.72 2.25 -1.41
N GLU A 465 -1.00 1.15 -1.39
CA GLU A 465 -0.88 0.17 -2.47
C GLU A 465 -1.55 -1.17 -2.13
N ALA A 466 -1.85 -1.44 -0.85
CA ALA A 466 -2.35 -2.70 -0.32
C ALA A 466 -3.50 -3.29 -1.15
N GLY A 467 -4.55 -2.52 -1.38
CA GLY A 467 -5.74 -2.99 -2.08
C GLY A 467 -5.51 -3.51 -3.51
N THR A 468 -4.38 -3.18 -4.15
CA THR A 468 -4.07 -3.63 -5.52
C THR A 468 -3.38 -5.00 -5.55
N ILE A 469 -2.61 -5.31 -4.50
CA ILE A 469 -1.63 -6.40 -4.50
C ILE A 469 -2.26 -7.79 -4.70
N PRO A 470 -3.31 -8.20 -3.94
CA PRO A 470 -3.84 -9.56 -4.01
C PRO A 470 -4.77 -9.81 -5.21
N VAL A 471 -5.26 -8.75 -5.86
CA VAL A 471 -6.38 -8.85 -6.82
C VAL A 471 -6.09 -9.76 -8.02
N PRO A 472 -4.91 -9.72 -8.67
CA PRO A 472 -4.64 -10.61 -9.81
C PRO A 472 -4.71 -12.10 -9.43
N ALA A 473 -4.11 -12.50 -8.31
CA ALA A 473 -4.19 -13.89 -7.83
C ALA A 473 -5.63 -14.29 -7.47
N LEU A 474 -6.34 -13.38 -6.81
CA LEU A 474 -7.73 -13.59 -6.42
C LEU A 474 -8.66 -13.83 -7.61
N PHE A 475 -8.46 -13.09 -8.73
CA PHE A 475 -9.18 -13.31 -9.97
C PHE A 475 -8.90 -14.70 -10.56
N ALA A 476 -7.63 -15.09 -10.66
CA ALA A 476 -7.27 -16.41 -11.17
C ALA A 476 -7.94 -17.55 -10.37
N GLN A 477 -7.84 -17.49 -9.04
CA GLN A 477 -8.45 -18.45 -8.13
C GLN A 477 -9.97 -18.56 -8.33
N ALA A 478 -10.64 -17.41 -8.32
CA ALA A 478 -12.11 -17.39 -8.41
C ALA A 478 -12.63 -17.83 -9.78
N ILE A 479 -11.93 -17.48 -10.87
CA ILE A 479 -12.30 -17.90 -12.23
C ILE A 479 -12.08 -19.40 -12.42
N GLU A 480 -10.93 -19.96 -12.03
CA GLU A 480 -10.70 -21.42 -12.09
C GLU A 480 -11.72 -22.18 -11.24
N ASN A 481 -12.02 -21.67 -10.05
CA ASN A 481 -13.02 -22.27 -9.18
C ASN A 481 -14.44 -22.20 -9.79
N ALA A 482 -14.78 -21.11 -10.51
CA ALA A 482 -16.04 -20.99 -11.24
C ALA A 482 -16.12 -21.99 -12.40
N LEU A 483 -15.05 -22.14 -13.15
CA LEU A 483 -14.95 -22.99 -14.35
C LEU A 483 -14.46 -24.41 -14.01
N TYR A 484 -14.77 -24.91 -12.82
CA TYR A 484 -14.32 -26.17 -12.20
C TYR A 484 -14.41 -27.41 -13.11
N ASN A 485 -15.29 -27.40 -14.10
CA ASN A 485 -15.51 -28.52 -15.04
C ASN A 485 -14.72 -28.37 -16.35
N ARG A 486 -13.84 -27.38 -16.46
CA ARG A 486 -13.07 -27.06 -17.66
C ARG A 486 -11.58 -27.40 -17.52
N ASP A 487 -11.11 -27.78 -16.35
CA ASP A 487 -9.70 -28.10 -16.02
C ASP A 487 -8.67 -27.10 -16.53
N ILE A 488 -8.98 -25.80 -16.42
CA ILE A 488 -8.11 -24.71 -16.89
C ILE A 488 -7.07 -24.35 -15.83
N GLU A 489 -5.91 -23.88 -16.30
CA GLU A 489 -4.86 -23.29 -15.48
C GLU A 489 -4.60 -21.86 -15.91
N ILE A 490 -4.86 -20.89 -15.02
CA ILE A 490 -4.65 -19.48 -15.29
C ILE A 490 -3.23 -19.09 -14.84
N LEU A 491 -2.37 -18.82 -15.82
CA LEU A 491 -0.95 -18.53 -15.62
C LEU A 491 -0.57 -17.11 -16.01
N GLU A 492 -1.53 -16.26 -16.41
CA GLU A 492 -1.26 -14.92 -16.89
C GLU A 492 -2.34 -13.91 -16.51
N MET A 493 -1.99 -12.63 -16.57
CA MET A 493 -2.87 -11.48 -16.43
C MET A 493 -2.56 -10.42 -17.51
N PRO A 494 -3.51 -9.59 -17.91
CA PRO A 494 -4.93 -9.59 -17.57
C PRO A 494 -5.76 -10.64 -18.32
N LEU A 495 -6.89 -11.03 -17.74
CA LEU A 495 -7.81 -12.05 -18.24
C LEU A 495 -9.03 -11.42 -18.92
N SER A 496 -8.83 -10.71 -20.04
CA SER A 496 -9.97 -10.19 -20.80
C SER A 496 -10.92 -11.30 -21.25
N PRO A 497 -12.19 -11.03 -21.58
CA PRO A 497 -13.11 -12.04 -22.10
C PRO A 497 -12.54 -12.80 -23.28
N ASN A 498 -11.88 -12.12 -24.20
CA ASN A 498 -11.21 -12.76 -25.35
C ASN A 498 -10.11 -13.72 -24.91
N ARG A 499 -9.30 -13.33 -23.93
CA ARG A 499 -8.22 -14.19 -23.45
C ARG A 499 -8.73 -15.42 -22.70
N LEU A 500 -9.76 -15.26 -21.88
CA LEU A 500 -10.44 -16.40 -21.24
C LEU A 500 -11.02 -17.35 -22.27
N PHE A 501 -11.64 -16.83 -23.33
CA PHE A 501 -12.14 -17.64 -24.44
C PHE A 501 -11.01 -18.40 -25.15
N GLU A 502 -9.87 -17.77 -25.40
CA GLU A 502 -8.69 -18.41 -25.99
C GLU A 502 -8.18 -19.56 -25.12
N ILE A 503 -7.94 -19.30 -23.80
CA ILE A 503 -7.47 -20.32 -22.84
C ILE A 503 -8.39 -21.53 -22.85
N LEU A 504 -9.71 -21.35 -22.83
CA LEU A 504 -10.70 -22.43 -22.87
C LEU A 504 -10.68 -23.23 -24.18
N ASN A 505 -10.20 -22.66 -25.29
CA ASN A 505 -10.17 -23.31 -26.58
C ASN A 505 -8.79 -23.86 -26.95
N GLU A 506 -7.71 -23.34 -26.38
CA GLU A 506 -6.35 -23.87 -26.58
C GLU A 506 -6.25 -25.34 -26.10
N GLU A 507 -6.91 -25.69 -24.99
CA GLU A 507 -6.94 -27.06 -24.46
C GLU A 507 -7.76 -28.04 -25.33
N ASN A 508 -8.74 -27.54 -26.10
CA ASN A 508 -9.50 -28.39 -27.02
C ASN A 508 -8.75 -28.68 -28.34
N SER A 509 -7.53 -28.16 -28.49
CA SER A 509 -6.74 -28.27 -29.72
C SER A 509 -5.55 -29.25 -29.60
N ILE A 510 -5.39 -29.93 -28.43
CA ILE A 510 -4.40 -30.98 -28.14
C ILE A 510 -5.16 -32.32 -27.98
#